data_e5cb8cafad28a82c93c763b386c96408
#
_entry.id   e5cb8cafad28a82c93c763b386c96408
#
_cell.length_a   1.000
_cell.length_b   1.000
_cell.length_c   1.000
_cell.angle_alpha   90.00
_cell.angle_beta   90.00
_cell.angle_gamma   90.00
#
_symmetry.space_group_name_H-M   'P 1'
#
loop_
_entity.id
_entity.type
_entity.pdbx_description
1 polymer ?
#
loop_
_entity_poly.entity_id
_entity_poly.type
_entity_poly.pdbx_seq_one_letter_code
_entity_poly.pdbx_strand_id
1 'polypeptide(L)'
;MVLIVTAPAQEKILELRAQEDEPETLGLRIEVTGVQGVEYTYDLTFDPVAEADEAAGDLVEAAGDLPVIIPVDSIDSLRGATLDLPSSGAQQGLVLRNPNRPDPLSGMHIELTGTTEEKVRQLLDGQINPALAMHGGYAALDRVEDDKVFVTMGGGCQGCAVSAMTLREGIARSIKEAIPDVSEVVDITDHALGENPYYA
;
A
#
# COMPACT_ATOMS: atom_id res chain seq x y z
N MET A 1 11.25 -15.85 2.04
CA MET A 1 11.81 -14.75 1.25
C MET A 1 10.71 -13.74 1.02
N VAL A 2 10.88 -12.55 1.53
CA VAL A 2 9.91 -11.45 1.41
C VAL A 2 10.05 -10.78 0.04
N LEU A 3 11.29 -10.55 -0.41
CA LEU A 3 11.63 -9.89 -1.65
C LEU A 3 12.43 -10.81 -2.56
N ILE A 4 12.15 -10.77 -3.86
CA ILE A 4 12.94 -11.47 -4.90
C ILE A 4 13.89 -10.45 -5.54
N VAL A 5 15.18 -10.75 -5.59
CA VAL A 5 16.16 -9.98 -6.36
C VAL A 5 16.56 -10.81 -7.59
N THR A 6 16.33 -10.26 -8.79
CA THR A 6 16.70 -10.96 -10.02
C THR A 6 18.22 -11.00 -10.20
N ALA A 7 18.75 -12.00 -10.91
CA ALA A 7 20.18 -12.13 -11.12
C ALA A 7 20.82 -10.87 -11.76
N PRO A 8 20.22 -10.21 -12.77
CA PRO A 8 20.75 -8.96 -13.32
C PRO A 8 20.77 -7.82 -12.31
N ALA A 9 19.73 -7.73 -11.45
CA ALA A 9 19.69 -6.73 -10.39
C ALA A 9 20.74 -6.98 -9.33
N GLN A 10 20.89 -8.23 -8.89
CA GLN A 10 21.92 -8.64 -7.93
C GLN A 10 23.33 -8.31 -8.42
N GLU A 11 23.67 -8.67 -9.65
CA GLU A 11 24.97 -8.37 -10.26
C GLU A 11 25.25 -6.86 -10.24
N LYS A 12 24.27 -6.04 -10.65
CA LYS A 12 24.40 -4.59 -10.64
C LYS A 12 24.54 -4.00 -9.24
N ILE A 13 23.81 -4.52 -8.27
CA ILE A 13 23.90 -4.06 -6.89
C ILE A 13 25.26 -4.44 -6.28
N LEU A 14 25.78 -5.63 -6.55
CA LEU A 14 27.12 -6.04 -6.11
C LEU A 14 28.21 -5.17 -6.72
N GLU A 15 28.09 -4.78 -8.00
CA GLU A 15 29.02 -3.80 -8.63
C GLU A 15 28.98 -2.44 -7.93
N LEU A 16 27.79 -1.94 -7.54
CA LEU A 16 27.65 -0.68 -6.84
C LEU A 16 28.21 -0.78 -5.42
N ARG A 17 27.88 -1.85 -4.69
CA ARG A 17 28.40 -2.12 -3.34
C ARG A 17 29.93 -2.16 -3.31
N ALA A 18 30.56 -2.73 -4.33
CA ALA A 18 32.03 -2.83 -4.42
C ALA A 18 32.73 -1.46 -4.54
N GLN A 19 31.99 -0.36 -4.77
CA GLN A 19 32.49 1.00 -4.83
C GLN A 19 32.39 1.74 -3.49
N GLU A 20 31.67 1.14 -2.53
CA GLU A 20 31.51 1.71 -1.18
C GLU A 20 32.69 1.35 -0.28
N ASP A 21 32.80 2.06 0.84
CA ASP A 21 33.79 1.75 1.88
C ASP A 21 33.35 0.47 2.62
N GLU A 22 34.29 -0.46 2.87
CA GLU A 22 34.06 -1.74 3.56
C GLU A 22 32.88 -2.58 2.97
N PRO A 23 32.86 -2.85 1.66
CA PRO A 23 31.71 -3.41 0.97
C PRO A 23 31.24 -4.76 1.53
N GLU A 24 32.15 -5.55 2.11
CA GLU A 24 31.85 -6.87 2.70
C GLU A 24 30.95 -6.79 3.94
N THR A 25 30.89 -5.65 4.60
CA THR A 25 30.05 -5.41 5.79
C THR A 25 28.65 -4.92 5.45
N LEU A 26 28.43 -4.47 4.18
CA LEU A 26 27.23 -3.81 3.75
C LEU A 26 26.19 -4.79 3.17
N GLY A 27 24.93 -4.53 3.50
CA GLY A 27 23.76 -5.12 2.84
C GLY A 27 22.96 -4.05 2.12
N LEU A 28 22.12 -4.46 1.18
CA LEU A 28 21.13 -3.59 0.54
C LEU A 28 19.94 -3.42 1.50
N ARG A 29 19.76 -2.22 2.05
CA ARG A 29 18.57 -1.86 2.80
C ARG A 29 17.47 -1.40 1.83
N ILE A 30 16.29 -1.96 1.97
CA ILE A 30 15.10 -1.58 1.19
C ILE A 30 13.99 -1.20 2.16
N GLU A 31 13.61 0.05 2.14
CA GLU A 31 12.61 0.62 3.04
C GLU A 31 11.45 1.22 2.25
N VAL A 32 10.23 1.02 2.73
CA VAL A 32 9.03 1.74 2.26
C VAL A 32 8.96 3.06 3.02
N THR A 33 9.19 4.16 2.31
CA THR A 33 9.26 5.51 2.92
C THR A 33 7.93 6.24 2.89
N GLY A 34 6.94 5.71 2.17
CA GLY A 34 5.61 6.33 2.11
C GLY A 34 4.79 5.83 0.94
N VAL A 35 3.82 6.66 0.56
CA VAL A 35 2.85 6.39 -0.50
C VAL A 35 2.75 7.60 -1.42
N GLN A 36 2.77 7.37 -2.72
CA GLN A 36 2.49 8.37 -3.74
C GLN A 36 1.36 7.88 -4.67
N GLY A 37 0.18 8.46 -4.49
CA GLY A 37 -1.01 7.99 -5.20
C GLY A 37 -1.42 6.58 -4.76
N VAL A 38 -1.30 5.62 -5.67
CA VAL A 38 -1.63 4.19 -5.44
C VAL A 38 -0.39 3.30 -5.38
N GLU A 39 0.79 3.87 -5.24
CA GLU A 39 2.06 3.17 -5.23
C GLU A 39 2.87 3.53 -3.97
N TYR A 40 3.66 2.57 -3.48
CA TYR A 40 4.63 2.82 -2.43
C TYR A 40 5.82 3.59 -2.98
N THR A 41 6.41 4.44 -2.14
CA THR A 41 7.73 5.04 -2.36
C THR A 41 8.78 4.26 -1.57
N TYR A 42 9.96 4.11 -2.16
CA TYR A 42 11.02 3.28 -1.61
C TYR A 42 12.32 4.06 -1.49
N ASP A 43 13.10 3.70 -0.48
CA ASP A 43 14.51 4.06 -0.39
C ASP A 43 15.38 2.80 -0.46
N LEU A 44 16.49 2.90 -1.18
CA LEU A 44 17.46 1.82 -1.37
C LEU A 44 18.83 2.37 -1.01
N THR A 45 19.40 1.88 0.09
CA THR A 45 20.71 2.31 0.62
C THR A 45 21.61 1.10 0.89
N PHE A 46 22.90 1.35 1.04
CA PHE A 46 23.82 0.35 1.56
C PHE A 46 24.09 0.65 3.04
N ASP A 47 23.67 -0.26 3.90
CA ASP A 47 23.85 -0.13 5.35
C ASP A 47 24.63 -1.34 5.90
N PRO A 48 25.42 -1.14 6.98
CA PRO A 48 26.07 -2.25 7.65
C PRO A 48 25.06 -3.30 8.12
N VAL A 49 25.27 -4.56 7.75
CA VAL A 49 24.37 -5.65 8.17
C VAL A 49 24.29 -5.77 9.68
N ALA A 50 25.36 -5.41 10.39
CA ALA A 50 25.40 -5.43 11.84
C ALA A 50 24.51 -4.36 12.51
N GLU A 51 24.02 -3.37 11.76
CA GLU A 51 23.11 -2.32 12.24
C GLU A 51 21.63 -2.70 12.07
N ALA A 52 21.33 -3.80 11.40
CA ALA A 52 19.97 -4.32 11.34
C ALA A 52 19.49 -4.71 12.74
N ASP A 53 18.35 -4.16 13.17
CA ASP A 53 17.78 -4.45 14.48
C ASP A 53 16.84 -5.67 14.41
N GLU A 54 17.43 -6.86 14.36
CA GLU A 54 16.68 -8.12 14.37
C GLU A 54 15.84 -8.28 15.64
N ALA A 55 16.23 -7.65 16.75
CA ALA A 55 15.46 -7.67 18.00
C ALA A 55 14.19 -6.80 17.91
N ALA A 56 14.23 -5.72 17.12
CA ALA A 56 13.05 -4.93 16.77
C ALA A 56 12.19 -5.57 15.67
N GLY A 57 12.72 -6.61 15.00
CA GLY A 57 12.00 -7.37 13.98
C GLY A 57 12.44 -7.10 12.55
N ASP A 58 13.55 -6.39 12.33
CA ASP A 58 14.15 -6.23 11.01
C ASP A 58 14.52 -7.61 10.44
N LEU A 59 14.34 -7.78 9.16
CA LEU A 59 14.63 -9.04 8.48
C LEU A 59 15.89 -8.90 7.62
N VAL A 60 16.83 -9.82 7.79
CA VAL A 60 18.00 -9.95 6.91
C VAL A 60 17.86 -11.24 6.10
N GLU A 61 17.66 -11.09 4.79
CA GLU A 61 17.57 -12.22 3.85
C GLU A 61 18.78 -12.22 2.91
N ALA A 62 19.22 -13.41 2.52
CA ALA A 62 20.30 -13.55 1.52
C ALA A 62 19.71 -13.67 0.13
N ALA A 63 20.07 -12.76 -0.77
CA ALA A 63 19.82 -12.88 -2.21
C ALA A 63 21.17 -13.27 -2.87
N GLY A 64 21.49 -14.59 -2.87
CA GLY A 64 22.83 -15.08 -3.22
C GLY A 64 23.89 -14.52 -2.26
N ASP A 65 24.88 -13.80 -2.81
CA ASP A 65 25.96 -13.18 -2.06
C ASP A 65 25.62 -11.77 -1.55
N LEU A 66 24.39 -11.30 -1.79
CA LEU A 66 23.91 -9.98 -1.37
C LEU A 66 23.01 -10.14 -0.14
N PRO A 67 23.41 -9.66 1.05
CA PRO A 67 22.50 -9.47 2.17
C PRO A 67 21.48 -8.37 1.83
N VAL A 68 20.21 -8.62 2.11
CA VAL A 68 19.11 -7.64 1.96
C VAL A 68 18.50 -7.40 3.31
N ILE A 69 18.47 -6.14 3.74
CA ILE A 69 17.92 -5.70 5.02
C ILE A 69 16.55 -5.10 4.76
N ILE A 70 15.53 -5.60 5.43
CA ILE A 70 14.16 -5.13 5.31
C ILE A 70 13.67 -4.70 6.70
N PRO A 71 13.42 -3.41 6.95
CA PRO A 71 12.85 -2.94 8.20
C PRO A 71 11.50 -3.59 8.49
N VAL A 72 11.22 -3.83 9.77
CA VAL A 72 9.98 -4.50 10.23
C VAL A 72 8.72 -3.87 9.62
N ASP A 73 8.65 -2.55 9.58
CA ASP A 73 7.49 -1.81 9.05
C ASP A 73 7.31 -1.93 7.53
N SER A 74 8.35 -2.39 6.83
CA SER A 74 8.34 -2.57 5.37
C SER A 74 8.06 -4.01 4.92
N ILE A 75 8.14 -4.99 5.82
CA ILE A 75 8.07 -6.42 5.49
C ILE A 75 6.77 -6.77 4.78
N ASP A 76 5.63 -6.39 5.35
CA ASP A 76 4.34 -6.76 4.78
C ASP A 76 4.07 -6.04 3.46
N SER A 77 4.48 -4.78 3.35
CA SER A 77 4.38 -3.99 2.12
C SER A 77 5.26 -4.51 0.99
N LEU A 78 6.39 -5.16 1.29
CA LEU A 78 7.33 -5.70 0.31
C LEU A 78 7.12 -7.19 -0.01
N ARG A 79 6.18 -7.85 0.65
CA ARG A 79 5.95 -9.30 0.48
C ARG A 79 5.59 -9.67 -0.96
N GLY A 80 6.44 -10.48 -1.59
CA GLY A 80 6.29 -10.89 -2.99
C GLY A 80 6.76 -9.85 -4.02
N ALA A 81 7.34 -8.73 -3.58
CA ALA A 81 7.95 -7.76 -4.48
C ALA A 81 9.19 -8.34 -5.19
N THR A 82 9.52 -7.79 -6.35
CA THR A 82 10.67 -8.20 -7.16
C THR A 82 11.50 -6.96 -7.52
N LEU A 83 12.77 -6.97 -7.11
CA LEU A 83 13.77 -6.00 -7.56
C LEU A 83 14.44 -6.52 -8.83
N ASP A 84 14.32 -5.77 -9.91
CA ASP A 84 14.74 -6.15 -11.25
C ASP A 84 15.61 -5.07 -11.90
N LEU A 85 16.43 -5.48 -12.87
CA LEU A 85 17.16 -4.59 -13.76
C LEU A 85 16.76 -4.91 -15.21
N PRO A 86 15.74 -4.19 -15.74
CA PRO A 86 15.28 -4.46 -17.09
C PRO A 86 16.38 -4.17 -18.13
N SER A 87 16.66 -5.12 -19.00
CA SER A 87 17.66 -5.00 -20.06
C SER A 87 17.18 -4.18 -21.26
N SER A 88 15.89 -3.86 -21.34
CA SER A 88 15.27 -3.07 -22.42
C SER A 88 14.04 -2.34 -21.95
N GLY A 89 13.83 -1.11 -22.42
CA GLY A 89 12.66 -0.28 -22.12
C GLY A 89 13.02 1.18 -21.83
N ALA A 90 12.02 1.99 -21.57
CA ALA A 90 12.18 3.42 -21.22
C ALA A 90 12.76 3.65 -19.81
N GLN A 91 12.79 2.62 -18.97
CA GLN A 91 13.33 2.68 -17.61
C GLN A 91 14.76 2.13 -17.61
N GLN A 92 15.72 2.99 -17.32
CA GLN A 92 17.10 2.62 -17.08
C GLN A 92 17.35 2.62 -15.56
N GLY A 93 17.79 1.49 -15.00
CA GLY A 93 18.10 1.34 -13.59
C GLY A 93 17.32 0.24 -12.90
N LEU A 94 17.51 0.14 -11.58
CA LEU A 94 16.80 -0.82 -10.74
C LEU A 94 15.32 -0.45 -10.67
N VAL A 95 14.46 -1.43 -10.84
CA VAL A 95 13.00 -1.29 -10.79
C VAL A 95 12.44 -2.25 -9.75
N LEU A 96 11.72 -1.71 -8.77
CA LEU A 96 10.99 -2.52 -7.80
C LEU A 96 9.56 -2.73 -8.29
N ARG A 97 9.22 -3.98 -8.60
CA ARG A 97 7.85 -4.39 -8.97
C ARG A 97 7.19 -4.96 -7.74
N ASN A 98 6.25 -4.22 -7.18
CA ASN A 98 5.54 -4.62 -5.99
C ASN A 98 4.10 -5.02 -6.35
N PRO A 99 3.67 -6.26 -6.04
CA PRO A 99 2.30 -6.69 -6.23
C PRO A 99 1.33 -6.05 -5.22
N ASN A 100 1.88 -5.57 -4.09
CA ASN A 100 1.09 -4.94 -3.06
C ASN A 100 0.83 -3.48 -3.44
N ARG A 101 -0.37 -3.04 -3.18
CA ARG A 101 -0.72 -1.62 -3.29
C ARG A 101 -0.93 -1.06 -1.90
N PRO A 102 -0.44 0.17 -1.64
CA PRO A 102 -0.78 0.82 -0.39
C PRO A 102 -2.29 0.93 -0.29
N ASP A 103 -2.81 0.63 0.89
CA ASP A 103 -4.16 1.06 1.20
C ASP A 103 -4.12 2.59 1.35
N PRO A 104 -4.76 3.35 0.45
CA PRO A 104 -4.75 4.81 0.52
C PRO A 104 -5.35 5.34 1.83
N LEU A 105 -5.94 4.45 2.62
CA LEU A 105 -6.60 4.74 3.88
C LEU A 105 -5.80 4.25 5.09
N SER A 106 -4.69 3.51 4.90
CA SER A 106 -3.82 3.06 5.99
C SER A 106 -2.95 4.22 6.50
N GLY A 107 -2.88 4.37 7.80
CA GLY A 107 -1.97 5.31 8.47
C GLY A 107 -2.59 6.54 9.12
N MET A 108 -3.91 6.74 9.03
CA MET A 108 -4.61 7.75 9.81
C MET A 108 -5.38 7.07 10.96
N HIS A 109 -4.83 7.08 12.15
CA HIS A 109 -5.56 6.64 13.34
C HIS A 109 -6.45 7.78 13.82
N ILE A 110 -7.76 7.63 13.61
CA ILE A 110 -8.77 8.52 14.20
C ILE A 110 -9.36 7.81 15.42
N GLU A 111 -9.37 8.46 16.57
CA GLU A 111 -10.11 7.94 17.72
C GLU A 111 -11.61 7.99 17.43
N LEU A 112 -12.18 6.85 17.09
CA LEU A 112 -13.60 6.71 16.80
C LEU A 112 -14.40 6.56 18.11
N THR A 113 -15.38 7.40 18.32
CA THR A 113 -16.22 7.38 19.53
C THR A 113 -17.73 7.34 19.19
N GLY A 114 -18.52 6.80 20.10
CA GLY A 114 -19.96 6.74 19.95
C GLY A 114 -20.49 5.44 19.36
N THR A 115 -21.64 5.50 18.73
CA THR A 115 -22.31 4.38 18.07
C THR A 115 -21.58 3.96 16.79
N THR A 116 -21.88 2.77 16.27
CA THR A 116 -21.31 2.29 14.97
C THR A 116 -21.57 3.31 13.85
N GLU A 117 -22.77 3.88 13.79
CA GLU A 117 -23.12 4.92 12.81
C GLU A 117 -22.24 6.17 12.95
N GLU A 118 -22.03 6.66 14.16
CA GLU A 118 -21.17 7.82 14.44
C GLU A 118 -19.71 7.55 14.10
N LYS A 119 -19.21 6.36 14.44
CA LYS A 119 -17.84 5.92 14.10
C LYS A 119 -17.63 5.85 12.60
N VAL A 120 -18.58 5.28 11.84
CA VAL A 120 -18.51 5.22 10.38
C VAL A 120 -18.51 6.61 9.77
N ARG A 121 -19.35 7.54 10.24
CA ARG A 121 -19.35 8.94 9.78
C ARG A 121 -18.00 9.61 10.04
N GLN A 122 -17.46 9.47 11.25
CA GLN A 122 -16.15 10.03 11.62
C GLN A 122 -15.04 9.49 10.72
N LEU A 123 -15.06 8.18 10.42
CA LEU A 123 -14.08 7.55 9.55
C LEU A 123 -14.23 8.03 8.10
N LEU A 124 -15.45 8.12 7.58
CA LEU A 124 -15.73 8.64 6.25
C LEU A 124 -15.24 10.08 6.10
N ASP A 125 -15.60 10.94 7.03
CA ASP A 125 -15.31 12.39 6.94
C ASP A 125 -13.84 12.70 7.23
N GLY A 126 -13.23 12.00 8.18
CA GLY A 126 -11.88 12.29 8.66
C GLY A 126 -10.77 11.61 7.86
N GLN A 127 -11.06 10.47 7.23
CA GLN A 127 -10.03 9.66 6.58
C GLN A 127 -10.39 9.30 5.13
N ILE A 128 -11.56 8.71 4.91
CA ILE A 128 -11.93 8.15 3.60
C ILE A 128 -12.19 9.25 2.58
N ASN A 129 -13.04 10.23 2.91
CA ASN A 129 -13.41 11.29 1.98
C ASN A 129 -12.26 12.24 1.60
N PRO A 130 -11.33 12.62 2.49
CA PRO A 130 -10.13 13.34 2.09
C PRO A 130 -9.29 12.60 1.03
N ALA A 131 -9.16 11.27 1.15
CA ALA A 131 -8.46 10.47 0.16
C ALA A 131 -9.25 10.36 -1.17
N LEU A 132 -10.58 10.21 -1.11
CA LEU A 132 -11.44 10.16 -2.28
C LEU A 132 -11.51 11.49 -3.04
N ALA A 133 -11.43 12.61 -2.33
CA ALA A 133 -11.47 13.95 -2.90
C ALA A 133 -10.31 14.20 -3.89
N MET A 134 -9.14 13.57 -3.68
CA MET A 134 -8.02 13.61 -4.62
C MET A 134 -8.37 13.00 -5.99
N HIS A 135 -9.38 12.14 -6.03
CA HIS A 135 -9.91 11.51 -7.25
C HIS A 135 -11.25 12.12 -7.69
N GLY A 136 -11.64 13.25 -7.07
CA GLY A 136 -12.91 13.94 -7.36
C GLY A 136 -14.16 13.20 -6.89
N GLY A 137 -13.99 12.21 -5.98
CA GLY A 137 -15.09 11.40 -5.45
C GLY A 137 -15.34 11.59 -3.96
N TYR A 138 -16.39 10.95 -3.47
CA TYR A 138 -16.72 10.85 -2.07
C TYR A 138 -17.54 9.59 -1.78
N ALA A 139 -17.60 9.21 -0.50
CA ALA A 139 -18.48 8.18 0.04
C ALA A 139 -19.35 8.77 1.16
N ALA A 140 -20.59 8.33 1.24
CA ALA A 140 -21.51 8.74 2.29
C ALA A 140 -22.16 7.50 2.93
N LEU A 141 -22.39 7.58 4.25
CA LEU A 141 -23.15 6.56 4.95
C LEU A 141 -24.64 6.77 4.65
N ASP A 142 -25.28 5.73 4.12
CA ASP A 142 -26.74 5.68 3.96
C ASP A 142 -27.39 5.26 5.29
N ARG A 143 -27.04 4.09 5.80
CA ARG A 143 -27.55 3.54 7.06
C ARG A 143 -26.69 2.44 7.63
N VAL A 144 -26.95 2.10 8.89
CA VAL A 144 -26.40 0.91 9.55
C VAL A 144 -27.58 0.03 9.95
N GLU A 145 -27.54 -1.24 9.59
CA GLU A 145 -28.51 -2.25 9.98
C GLU A 145 -27.76 -3.41 10.68
N ASP A 146 -27.98 -3.55 11.97
CA ASP A 146 -27.27 -4.50 12.83
C ASP A 146 -25.74 -4.33 12.73
N ASP A 147 -25.03 -5.26 12.12
CA ASP A 147 -23.59 -5.25 11.88
C ASP A 147 -23.20 -4.92 10.43
N LYS A 148 -24.17 -4.46 9.62
CA LYS A 148 -23.99 -4.10 8.23
C LYS A 148 -24.04 -2.59 8.01
N VAL A 149 -23.09 -2.10 7.25
CA VAL A 149 -22.96 -0.70 6.86
C VAL A 149 -23.30 -0.53 5.38
N PHE A 150 -24.24 0.33 5.08
CA PHE A 150 -24.64 0.67 3.71
C PHE A 150 -24.07 2.02 3.33
N VAL A 151 -23.30 2.06 2.24
CA VAL A 151 -22.65 3.27 1.74
C VAL A 151 -23.06 3.58 0.31
N THR A 152 -23.01 4.86 -0.04
CA THR A 152 -23.16 5.36 -1.40
C THR A 152 -21.90 6.09 -1.83
N MET A 153 -21.54 6.01 -3.10
CA MET A 153 -20.42 6.72 -3.69
C MET A 153 -20.89 7.76 -4.70
N GLY A 154 -20.22 8.89 -4.78
CA GLY A 154 -20.55 9.96 -5.70
C GLY A 154 -19.31 10.61 -6.33
N GLY A 155 -19.55 11.56 -7.25
CA GLY A 155 -18.51 12.22 -8.02
C GLY A 155 -17.72 11.27 -8.89
N GLY A 156 -16.41 11.41 -8.97
CA GLY A 156 -15.51 10.57 -9.75
C GLY A 156 -15.52 9.07 -9.40
N CYS A 157 -16.08 8.71 -8.24
CA CYS A 157 -16.22 7.31 -7.82
C CYS A 157 -17.46 6.63 -8.41
N GLN A 158 -18.44 7.39 -8.89
CA GLN A 158 -19.65 6.85 -9.51
C GLN A 158 -19.38 6.55 -10.98
N GLY A 159 -19.46 5.26 -11.36
CA GLY A 159 -19.29 4.83 -12.76
C GLY A 159 -17.86 4.53 -13.22
N CYS A 160 -16.84 4.67 -12.37
CA CYS A 160 -15.46 4.34 -12.72
C CYS A 160 -15.15 2.84 -12.45
N ALA A 161 -15.02 2.02 -13.50
CA ALA A 161 -14.85 0.58 -13.37
C ALA A 161 -13.51 0.13 -12.77
N VAL A 162 -12.43 0.87 -13.02
CA VAL A 162 -11.08 0.49 -12.57
C VAL A 162 -10.87 0.87 -11.11
N SER A 163 -11.45 1.98 -10.67
CA SER A 163 -11.39 2.43 -9.27
C SER A 163 -12.50 1.81 -8.41
N ALA A 164 -13.65 1.45 -8.99
CA ALA A 164 -14.78 0.96 -8.24
C ALA A 164 -14.47 -0.30 -7.41
N MET A 165 -13.81 -1.30 -7.96
CA MET A 165 -13.55 -2.55 -7.25
C MET A 165 -12.45 -2.37 -6.19
N THR A 166 -11.31 -1.79 -6.54
CA THR A 166 -10.20 -1.55 -5.61
C THR A 166 -10.58 -0.59 -4.49
N LEU A 167 -11.35 0.46 -4.84
CA LEU A 167 -11.79 1.47 -3.89
C LEU A 167 -12.88 0.95 -2.96
N ARG A 168 -13.85 0.17 -3.49
CA ARG A 168 -14.86 -0.54 -2.67
C ARG A 168 -14.22 -1.48 -1.67
N GLU A 169 -13.28 -2.29 -2.11
CA GLU A 169 -12.54 -3.21 -1.25
C GLU A 169 -11.71 -2.45 -0.21
N GLY A 170 -11.08 -1.34 -0.59
CA GLY A 170 -10.33 -0.47 0.32
C GLY A 170 -11.23 0.18 1.38
N ILE A 171 -12.34 0.79 0.98
CA ILE A 171 -13.32 1.40 1.91
C ILE A 171 -13.90 0.33 2.86
N ALA A 172 -14.32 -0.82 2.31
CA ALA A 172 -14.89 -1.89 3.11
C ALA A 172 -13.87 -2.45 4.12
N ARG A 173 -12.61 -2.59 3.70
CA ARG A 173 -11.52 -3.03 4.58
C ARG A 173 -11.28 -2.02 5.68
N SER A 174 -11.12 -0.74 5.35
CA SER A 174 -10.86 0.32 6.34
C SER A 174 -11.97 0.44 7.37
N ILE A 175 -13.24 0.32 6.96
CA ILE A 175 -14.37 0.35 7.90
C ILE A 175 -14.32 -0.86 8.84
N LYS A 176 -14.07 -2.07 8.32
CA LYS A 176 -14.01 -3.30 9.13
C LYS A 176 -12.80 -3.34 10.07
N GLU A 177 -11.66 -2.82 9.65
CA GLU A 177 -10.45 -2.76 10.48
C GLU A 177 -10.60 -1.72 11.60
N ALA A 178 -11.18 -0.56 11.30
CA ALA A 178 -11.39 0.50 12.28
C ALA A 178 -12.56 0.23 13.23
N ILE A 179 -13.57 -0.54 12.78
CA ILE A 179 -14.80 -0.82 13.53
C ILE A 179 -15.06 -2.33 13.48
N PRO A 180 -14.47 -3.12 14.40
CA PRO A 180 -14.60 -4.59 14.42
C PRO A 180 -16.03 -5.12 14.55
N ASP A 181 -16.96 -4.30 15.02
CA ASP A 181 -18.38 -4.65 15.14
C ASP A 181 -19.08 -4.72 13.76
N VAL A 182 -18.43 -4.23 12.67
CA VAL A 182 -18.98 -4.26 11.32
C VAL A 182 -18.55 -5.55 10.60
N SER A 183 -19.51 -6.41 10.29
CA SER A 183 -19.26 -7.64 9.54
C SER A 183 -19.28 -7.46 8.02
N GLU A 184 -20.12 -6.54 7.53
CA GLU A 184 -20.32 -6.33 6.09
C GLU A 184 -20.46 -4.84 5.75
N VAL A 185 -19.85 -4.45 4.62
CA VAL A 185 -20.04 -3.12 4.03
C VAL A 185 -20.64 -3.31 2.63
N VAL A 186 -21.79 -2.73 2.42
CA VAL A 186 -22.58 -2.86 1.19
C VAL A 186 -22.61 -1.53 0.45
N ASP A 187 -22.09 -1.52 -0.76
CA ASP A 187 -22.25 -0.40 -1.67
C ASP A 187 -23.59 -0.48 -2.38
N ILE A 188 -24.43 0.52 -2.16
CA ILE A 188 -25.77 0.64 -2.78
C ILE A 188 -25.82 1.71 -3.85
N THR A 189 -24.67 2.15 -4.36
CA THR A 189 -24.56 3.19 -5.38
C THR A 189 -25.14 2.69 -6.72
N ASP A 190 -25.96 3.49 -7.34
CA ASP A 190 -26.31 3.26 -8.74
C ASP A 190 -25.17 3.77 -9.66
N HIS A 191 -24.27 2.85 -9.99
CA HIS A 191 -23.12 3.16 -10.85
C HIS A 191 -23.47 3.42 -12.32
N ALA A 192 -24.70 3.14 -12.74
CA ALA A 192 -25.16 3.41 -14.10
C ALA A 192 -25.51 4.90 -14.32
N LEU A 193 -25.72 5.65 -13.25
CA LEU A 193 -26.08 7.07 -13.30
C LEU A 193 -24.86 8.04 -13.21
N GLY A 194 -23.63 7.55 -13.17
CA GLY A 194 -22.43 8.37 -13.09
C GLY A 194 -22.17 9.22 -14.33
N GLU A 195 -21.42 10.32 -14.17
CA GLU A 195 -21.03 11.20 -15.29
C GLU A 195 -20.16 10.49 -16.35
N ASN A 196 -19.57 9.36 -16.01
CA ASN A 196 -18.75 8.55 -16.92
C ASN A 196 -19.02 7.05 -16.71
N PRO A 197 -20.26 6.57 -16.97
CA PRO A 197 -20.63 5.19 -16.68
C PRO A 197 -19.82 4.22 -17.55
N TYR A 198 -19.13 3.28 -16.93
CA TYR A 198 -18.38 2.25 -17.63
C TYR A 198 -19.26 1.22 -18.35
N TYR A 199 -20.52 1.12 -17.94
CA TYR A 199 -21.53 0.27 -18.53
C TYR A 199 -22.58 1.16 -19.23
N ALA A 200 -22.35 1.50 -20.46
CA ALA A 200 -23.37 2.01 -21.40
C ALA A 200 -23.55 1.00 -22.52
#